data_82c17e65fffa397ec798e031b748b545
#
_entry.id   82c17e65fffa397ec798e031b748b545
#
_cell.length_a   1.000
_cell.length_b   1.000
_cell.length_c   1.000
_cell.angle_alpha   90.00
_cell.angle_beta   90.00
_cell.angle_gamma   90.00
#
_symmetry.space_group_name_H-M   'P 1'
#
loop_
_entity.id
_entity.type
_entity.pdbx_description
1 polymer ?
#
loop_
_entity_poly.entity_id
_entity_poly.type
_entity_poly.pdbx_seq_one_letter_code
_entity_poly.pdbx_strand_id
1 'polypeptide(L)' 'MKLVCGRGRELTIGQQVRIEEDIPSPNGMLYKHSIVKLDEWNNKTKKIRVTDRVGKVWWIEPSQVSASFI' A
#
# COMPACT_ATOMS: atom_id res chain seq x y z
N MET A 1 3.60 4.90 -17.32
CA MET A 1 2.43 4.26 -16.73
C MET A 1 2.22 4.77 -15.32
N LYS A 2 1.02 5.19 -15.01
CA LYS A 2 0.73 5.79 -13.71
C LYS A 2 0.29 4.73 -12.71
N LEU A 3 0.78 4.83 -11.49
CA LEU A 3 0.33 4.00 -10.38
C LEU A 3 -0.90 4.65 -9.77
N VAL A 4 -2.02 3.94 -9.76
CA VAL A 4 -3.27 4.45 -9.17
C VAL A 4 -3.79 3.48 -8.13
N CYS A 5 -4.44 4.03 -7.11
CA CYS A 5 -5.10 3.22 -6.09
C CYS A 5 -6.48 2.76 -6.57
N GLY A 6 -7.16 1.96 -5.75
CA GLY A 6 -8.47 1.43 -6.09
C GLY A 6 -9.55 2.47 -6.34
N ARG A 7 -9.34 3.71 -5.90
CA ARG A 7 -10.27 4.82 -6.11
C ARG A 7 -9.88 5.69 -7.30
N GLY A 8 -8.90 5.26 -8.09
CA GLY A 8 -8.47 5.99 -9.27
C GLY A 8 -7.55 7.17 -9.02
N ARG A 9 -7.12 7.36 -7.78
CA ARG A 9 -6.17 8.44 -7.45
C ARG A 9 -4.75 8.00 -7.74
N GLU A 10 -3.95 8.93 -8.25
CA GLU A 10 -2.55 8.67 -8.54
C GLU A 10 -1.74 8.54 -7.26
N LEU A 11 -0.87 7.53 -7.20
CA LEU A 11 0.02 7.29 -6.06
C LEU A 11 1.45 7.66 -6.44
N THR A 12 2.17 8.24 -5.49
CA THR A 12 3.56 8.65 -5.67
C THR A 12 4.44 7.88 -4.71
N ILE A 13 5.58 7.36 -5.20
CA ILE A 13 6.55 6.68 -4.33
C ILE A 13 7.00 7.65 -3.24
N GLY A 14 6.99 7.15 -2.02
CA GLY A 14 7.34 7.94 -0.84
C GLY A 14 6.16 8.54 -0.10
N GLN A 15 4.97 8.52 -0.69
CA GLN A 15 3.80 9.05 0.00
C GLN A 15 3.24 8.03 1.00
N GLN A 16 2.49 8.53 1.97
CA GLN A 16 1.75 7.67 2.89
C GLN A 16 0.42 7.27 2.27
N VAL A 17 0.02 6.02 2.48
CA VAL A 17 -1.25 5.50 2.01
C VAL A 17 -1.97 4.81 3.16
N ARG A 18 -3.28 4.70 3.06
CA ARG A 18 -4.10 4.03 4.06
C ARG A 18 -4.57 2.68 3.52
N ILE A 19 -4.47 1.66 4.37
CA ILE A 19 -4.96 0.33 4.04
C ILE A 19 -6.48 0.34 4.12
N GLU A 20 -7.16 -0.12 3.06
CA GLU A 20 -8.61 -0.08 2.96
C GLU A 20 -9.29 -1.39 3.33
N GLU A 21 -8.53 -2.46 3.51
CA GLU A 21 -9.07 -3.76 3.93
C GLU A 21 -8.02 -4.55 4.69
N ASP A 22 -8.46 -5.52 5.49
CA ASP A 22 -7.54 -6.39 6.21
C ASP A 22 -6.81 -7.29 5.23
N ILE A 23 -5.48 -7.32 5.31
CA ILE A 23 -4.64 -8.09 4.38
C ILE A 23 -3.91 -9.17 5.16
N PRO A 24 -4.33 -10.44 5.06
CA PRO A 24 -3.65 -11.52 5.75
C PRO A 24 -2.35 -11.89 5.03
N SER A 25 -1.37 -12.34 5.81
CA SER A 25 -0.12 -12.86 5.26
C SER A 25 0.44 -13.92 6.21
N PRO A 26 1.40 -14.74 5.74
CA PRO A 26 2.02 -15.74 6.62
C PRO A 26 2.72 -15.13 7.83
N ASN A 27 3.09 -13.86 7.76
CA ASN A 27 3.82 -13.17 8.84
C ASN A 27 2.92 -12.31 9.71
N GLY A 28 1.60 -12.42 9.56
CA GLY A 28 0.65 -11.64 10.33
C GLY A 28 -0.38 -10.97 9.43
N MET A 29 -1.07 -9.98 9.97
CA MET A 29 -2.11 -9.28 9.24
C MET A 29 -1.86 -7.79 9.21
N LEU A 30 -2.05 -7.18 8.05
CA LEU A 30 -2.03 -5.73 7.89
C LEU A 30 -3.48 -5.25 7.98
N TYR A 31 -3.79 -4.51 9.04
CA TYR A 31 -5.16 -4.16 9.36
C TYR A 31 -5.67 -2.97 8.57
N LYS A 32 -6.97 -2.99 8.30
CA LYS A 32 -7.68 -1.85 7.71
C LYS A 32 -7.41 -0.57 8.50
N HIS A 33 -7.29 0.54 7.79
CA HIS A 33 -7.01 1.88 8.33
C HIS A 33 -5.58 2.11 8.81
N SER A 34 -4.69 1.12 8.64
CA SER A 34 -3.27 1.31 8.91
C SER A 34 -2.68 2.30 7.90
N ILE A 35 -1.81 3.18 8.38
CA ILE A 35 -1.08 4.11 7.52
C ILE A 35 0.30 3.52 7.27
N VAL A 36 0.66 3.37 6.01
CA VAL A 36 1.94 2.81 5.60
C VAL A 36 2.57 3.71 4.56
N LYS A 37 3.89 3.57 4.40
CA LYS A 37 4.63 4.34 3.40
C LYS A 37 4.78 3.51 2.13
N LEU A 38 4.47 4.12 1.00
CA LEU A 38 4.64 3.49 -0.31
C LEU A 38 6.11 3.59 -0.73
N ASP A 39 6.81 2.44 -0.76
CA ASP A 39 8.23 2.40 -1.06
C ASP A 39 8.55 2.13 -2.52
N GLU A 40 7.78 1.24 -3.15
CA GLU A 40 8.14 0.76 -4.48
C GLU A 40 6.92 0.22 -5.21
N TRP A 41 6.97 0.29 -6.54
CA TRP A 41 5.99 -0.29 -7.45
C TRP A 41 6.65 -1.37 -8.30
N ASN A 42 6.15 -2.59 -8.24
CA ASN A 42 6.63 -3.66 -9.11
C ASN A 42 5.69 -3.80 -10.31
N ASN A 43 6.15 -3.33 -11.45
CA ASN A 43 5.36 -3.33 -12.67
C ASN A 43 5.08 -4.73 -13.21
N LYS A 44 5.92 -5.72 -12.88
CA LYS A 44 5.74 -7.09 -13.35
C LYS A 44 4.64 -7.83 -12.61
N THR A 45 4.62 -7.69 -11.29
CA THR A 45 3.63 -8.37 -10.45
C THR A 45 2.39 -7.51 -10.20
N LYS A 46 2.44 -6.23 -10.56
CA LYS A 46 1.39 -5.25 -10.30
C LYS A 46 1.13 -5.07 -8.81
N LYS A 47 2.17 -5.20 -8.00
CA LYS A 47 2.07 -5.04 -6.55
C LYS A 47 2.94 -3.88 -6.09
N ILE A 48 2.56 -3.31 -4.94
CA ILE A 48 3.33 -2.25 -4.31
C ILE A 48 3.97 -2.77 -3.04
N ARG A 49 5.15 -2.24 -2.74
CA ARG A 49 5.82 -2.51 -1.47
C ARG A 49 5.53 -1.35 -0.53
N VAL A 50 5.04 -1.68 0.64
CA VAL A 50 4.76 -0.68 1.67
C VAL A 50 5.46 -1.08 2.96
N THR A 51 5.81 -0.09 3.77
CA THR A 51 6.44 -0.29 5.07
C THR A 51 5.54 0.27 6.14
N ASP A 52 5.24 -0.53 7.17
CA ASP A 52 4.42 -0.08 8.27
C ASP A 52 5.24 0.68 9.32
N ARG A 53 4.57 1.05 10.42
CA ARG A 53 5.19 1.90 11.46
C ARG A 53 6.31 1.21 12.23
N VAL A 54 6.33 -0.12 12.23
CA VAL A 54 7.37 -0.90 12.90
C VAL A 54 8.48 -1.34 11.95
N GLY A 55 8.43 -0.88 10.70
CA GLY A 55 9.46 -1.19 9.72
C GLY A 55 9.25 -2.49 8.97
N LYS A 56 8.10 -3.11 9.11
CA LYS A 56 7.79 -4.35 8.41
C LYS A 56 7.34 -4.05 6.99
N VAL A 57 7.84 -4.84 6.04
CA VAL A 57 7.55 -4.67 4.61
C VAL A 57 6.43 -5.59 4.17
N TRP A 58 5.54 -5.06 3.35
CA TRP A 58 4.41 -5.81 2.81
C TRP A 58 4.33 -5.60 1.31
N TRP A 59 4.02 -6.67 0.56
CA TRP A 59 3.70 -6.58 -0.87
C TRP A 59 2.20 -6.75 -1.05
N ILE A 60 1.54 -5.71 -1.52
CA ILE A 60 0.08 -5.68 -1.62
C ILE A 60 -0.33 -5.08 -2.96
N GLU A 61 -1.63 -5.16 -3.27
CA GLU A 61 -2.16 -4.60 -4.50
C GLU A 61 -2.52 -3.13 -4.33
N PRO A 62 -2.32 -2.28 -5.36
CA PRO A 62 -2.71 -0.87 -5.29
C PRO A 62 -4.19 -0.66 -4.98
N SER A 63 -5.05 -1.61 -5.38
CA SER A 63 -6.49 -1.52 -5.10
C SER A 63 -6.83 -1.66 -3.63
N GLN A 64 -5.90 -2.14 -2.82
CA GLN A 64 -6.11 -2.34 -1.38
C GLN A 64 -5.76 -1.13 -0.53
N VAL A 65 -5.31 -0.05 -1.17
CA VAL A 65 -4.93 1.17 -0.46
C VAL A 65 -5.63 2.38 -1.04
N SER A 66 -5.64 3.46 -0.29
CA SER A 66 -6.07 4.76 -0.78
C SER A 66 -5.04 5.82 -0.42
N ALA A 67 -5.01 6.90 -1.19
CA ALA A 67 -4.16 8.03 -0.85
C ALA A 67 -4.61 8.59 0.50
N SER A 68 -3.66 8.77 1.40
CA SER A 68 -3.95 9.33 2.73
C SER A 68 -3.83 10.84 2.68
N PHE A 69 -4.88 11.52 3.12
CA PHE A 69 -4.86 12.97 3.30
C PHE A 69 -4.88 13.25 4.78
N ILE A 70 -3.80 13.76 5.25
CA ILE A 70 -3.69 14.16 6.65
C ILE A 70 -3.56 15.64 6.72
#